data_71b85c1dee68e867f1b4be318722eba9
#
_entry.id   71b85c1dee68e867f1b4be318722eba9
#
_cell.length_a   1.000
_cell.length_b   1.000
_cell.length_c   1.000
_cell.angle_alpha   90.00
_cell.angle_beta   90.00
_cell.angle_gamma   90.00
#
_symmetry.space_group_name_H-M   'P 1'
#
loop_
_entity.id
_entity.type
_entity.pdbx_description
1 polymer ?
#
loop_
_entity_poly.entity_id
_entity_poly.type
_entity_poly.pdbx_seq_one_letter_code
_entity_poly.pdbx_strand_id
1 'polypeptide(L)'
;MKELKKEDLQITELIHHFVREHVEAGDICIDATAGCGNDTLFLCELTGARGEVMAFDIQPQALEKTATLLAEHECMAELVLDSHSNMADYMSEGSAACIMFNFGYLPGADHKIETKAQTSIAAIKAGLSILRKGGIMTLCLYDGSDVQREEKKAILKMLKELDSKTYLVITLSLIHISEPTRLGM
;
A
#
# COMPACT_ATOMS: atom_id res chain seq x y z
N MET A 1 26.36 5.13 -1.10
CA MET A 1 25.37 4.06 -0.87
C MET A 1 25.40 3.71 0.60
N LYS A 2 24.31 3.96 1.36
CA LYS A 2 24.23 3.54 2.77
C LYS A 2 24.11 2.02 2.80
N GLU A 3 24.89 1.33 3.62
CA GLU A 3 24.70 -0.12 3.84
C GLU A 3 23.32 -0.36 4.43
N LEU A 4 22.50 -1.15 3.76
CA LEU A 4 21.19 -1.60 4.25
C LEU A 4 21.42 -2.53 5.45
N LYS A 5 20.97 -2.13 6.62
CA LYS A 5 21.00 -2.97 7.82
C LYS A 5 19.90 -4.03 7.72
N LYS A 6 20.05 -5.17 8.41
CA LYS A 6 19.09 -6.28 8.42
C LYS A 6 17.67 -5.84 8.87
N GLU A 7 17.58 -4.76 9.65
CA GLU A 7 16.35 -4.11 10.11
C GLU A 7 15.66 -3.32 8.99
N ASP A 8 16.44 -2.82 8.00
CA ASP A 8 15.96 -2.07 6.84
C ASP A 8 15.39 -2.99 5.72
N LEU A 9 15.42 -4.32 5.94
CA LEU A 9 14.95 -5.32 4.99
C LEU A 9 13.49 -5.76 5.20
N GLN A 10 12.73 -5.03 6.03
CA GLN A 10 11.28 -5.20 6.03
C GLN A 10 10.72 -4.64 4.72
N ILE A 11 9.80 -5.37 4.11
CA ILE A 11 9.23 -4.99 2.80
C ILE A 11 8.63 -3.58 2.82
N THR A 12 8.06 -3.18 3.94
CA THR A 12 7.49 -1.83 4.15
C THR A 12 8.55 -0.75 4.08
N GLU A 13 9.70 -0.92 4.72
CA GLU A 13 10.81 0.04 4.68
C GLU A 13 11.37 0.21 3.26
N LEU A 14 11.50 -0.91 2.53
CA LEU A 14 11.93 -0.88 1.15
C LEU A 14 10.94 -0.10 0.26
N ILE A 15 9.64 -0.31 0.46
CA ILE A 15 8.58 0.40 -0.26
C ILE A 15 8.61 1.88 0.09
N HIS A 16 8.69 2.23 1.37
CA HIS A 16 8.79 3.62 1.82
C HIS A 16 10.01 4.32 1.19
N HIS A 17 11.14 3.62 1.03
CA HIS A 17 12.30 4.17 0.31
C HIS A 17 11.97 4.53 -1.14
N PHE A 18 11.31 3.64 -1.89
CA PHE A 18 10.90 3.95 -3.26
C PHE A 18 9.88 5.08 -3.32
N VAL A 19 8.93 5.13 -2.41
CA VAL A 19 7.90 6.19 -2.37
C VAL A 19 8.55 7.55 -2.09
N ARG A 20 9.54 7.64 -1.18
CA ARG A 20 10.28 8.89 -0.90
C ARG A 20 10.97 9.50 -2.13
N GLU A 21 11.38 8.68 -3.08
CA GLU A 21 12.04 9.14 -4.30
C GLU A 21 11.05 9.68 -5.36
N HIS A 22 9.73 9.48 -5.16
CA HIS A 22 8.70 9.82 -6.16
C HIS A 22 7.66 10.82 -5.66
N VAL A 23 7.55 11.01 -4.35
CA VAL A 23 6.55 11.89 -3.73
C VAL A 23 7.24 13.13 -3.20
N GLU A 24 6.66 14.28 -3.49
CA GLU A 24 7.13 15.59 -3.07
C GLU A 24 6.16 16.24 -2.08
N ALA A 25 6.66 17.21 -1.33
CA ALA A 25 5.81 18.00 -0.42
C ALA A 25 4.73 18.77 -1.21
N GLY A 26 3.49 18.58 -0.82
CA GLY A 26 2.31 19.15 -1.50
C GLY A 26 1.63 18.20 -2.48
N ASP A 27 2.13 16.97 -2.62
CA ASP A 27 1.51 15.93 -3.46
C ASP A 27 0.22 15.39 -2.84
N ILE A 28 -0.62 14.79 -3.70
CA ILE A 28 -1.81 14.05 -3.30
C ILE A 28 -1.45 12.56 -3.29
N CYS A 29 -1.70 11.88 -2.16
CA CYS A 29 -1.39 10.47 -1.98
C CYS A 29 -2.59 9.69 -1.42
N ILE A 30 -2.63 8.40 -1.71
CA ILE A 30 -3.69 7.50 -1.25
C ILE A 30 -3.07 6.30 -0.52
N ASP A 31 -3.54 6.06 0.70
CA ASP A 31 -3.41 4.77 1.37
C ASP A 31 -4.70 3.97 1.14
N ALA A 32 -4.65 3.01 0.25
CA ALA A 32 -5.82 2.23 -0.14
C ALA A 32 -6.21 1.14 0.87
N THR A 33 -5.43 0.98 1.94
CA THR A 33 -5.59 -0.06 2.97
C THR A 33 -5.10 0.43 4.33
N ALA A 34 -5.78 1.44 4.90
CA ALA A 34 -5.33 2.21 6.06
C ALA A 34 -4.88 1.35 7.26
N GLY A 35 -5.66 0.32 7.62
CA GLY A 35 -5.29 -0.63 8.65
C GLY A 35 -4.98 0.00 10.00
N CYS A 36 -3.72 -0.04 10.42
CA CYS A 36 -3.24 0.62 11.64
C CYS A 36 -2.70 2.04 11.41
N GLY A 37 -2.74 2.56 10.18
CA GLY A 37 -2.38 3.93 9.85
C GLY A 37 -0.91 4.21 9.58
N ASN A 38 -0.03 3.20 9.57
CA ASN A 38 1.42 3.42 9.43
C ASN A 38 1.78 4.01 8.07
N ASP A 39 1.19 3.50 6.98
CA ASP A 39 1.43 4.04 5.63
C ASP A 39 0.73 5.39 5.46
N THR A 40 -0.46 5.56 6.05
CA THR A 40 -1.15 6.86 6.09
C THR A 40 -0.28 7.93 6.77
N LEU A 41 0.26 7.64 7.95
CA LEU A 41 1.15 8.55 8.67
C LEU A 41 2.41 8.86 7.84
N PHE A 42 3.05 7.84 7.29
CA PHE A 42 4.22 8.00 6.44
C PHE A 42 3.94 8.94 5.24
N LEU A 43 2.80 8.77 4.57
CA LEU A 43 2.42 9.65 3.46
C LEU A 43 2.14 11.09 3.94
N CYS A 44 1.49 11.27 5.09
CA CYS A 44 1.23 12.59 5.67
C CYS A 44 2.53 13.33 6.03
N GLU A 45 3.49 12.65 6.65
CA GLU A 45 4.80 13.21 6.96
C GLU A 45 5.57 13.61 5.70
N LEU A 46 5.45 12.81 4.63
CA LEU A 46 6.16 13.02 3.38
C LEU A 46 5.58 14.18 2.58
N THR A 47 4.26 14.26 2.46
CA THR A 47 3.57 15.30 1.70
C THR A 47 3.50 16.64 2.46
N GLY A 48 3.55 16.58 3.79
CA GLY A 48 3.54 17.75 4.68
C GLY A 48 2.22 18.53 4.65
N ALA A 49 2.18 19.67 5.31
CA ALA A 49 0.95 20.46 5.53
C ALA A 49 0.28 20.99 4.24
N ARG A 50 0.93 20.94 3.09
CA ARG A 50 0.37 21.36 1.79
C ARG A 50 -0.11 20.20 0.94
N GLY A 51 0.21 18.97 1.34
CA GLY A 51 -0.22 17.77 0.66
C GLY A 51 -1.59 17.31 1.14
N GLU A 52 -2.14 16.39 0.40
CA GLU A 52 -3.42 15.75 0.72
C GLU A 52 -3.21 14.24 0.79
N VAL A 53 -3.66 13.62 1.88
CA VAL A 53 -3.64 12.16 2.02
C VAL A 53 -5.06 11.67 2.25
N MET A 54 -5.48 10.69 1.44
CA MET A 54 -6.74 9.99 1.63
C MET A 54 -6.48 8.54 2.00
N ALA A 55 -7.15 8.03 3.02
CA ALA A 55 -6.94 6.68 3.52
C ALA A 55 -8.26 5.90 3.56
N PHE A 56 -8.28 4.74 2.90
CA PHE A 56 -9.45 3.87 2.78
C PHE A 56 -9.34 2.65 3.68
N ASP A 57 -10.44 2.33 4.35
CA ASP A 57 -10.65 1.02 4.96
C ASP A 57 -12.15 0.73 5.05
N ILE A 58 -12.52 -0.56 4.98
CA ILE A 58 -13.90 -1.02 5.17
C ILE A 58 -14.25 -1.27 6.63
N GLN A 59 -13.27 -1.24 7.51
CA GLN A 59 -13.42 -1.52 8.94
C GLN A 59 -13.34 -0.21 9.75
N PRO A 60 -14.42 0.19 10.45
CA PRO A 60 -14.39 1.39 11.30
C PRO A 60 -13.24 1.39 12.30
N GLN A 61 -12.93 0.23 12.88
CA GLN A 61 -11.86 0.07 13.88
C GLN A 61 -10.47 0.35 13.31
N ALA A 62 -10.25 0.11 12.00
CA ALA A 62 -9.02 0.47 11.31
C ALA A 62 -8.88 1.99 11.25
N LEU A 63 -9.93 2.68 10.82
CA LEU A 63 -9.93 4.14 10.73
C LEU A 63 -9.82 4.82 12.10
N GLU A 64 -10.41 4.24 13.15
CA GLU A 64 -10.25 4.74 14.53
C GLU A 64 -8.78 4.65 14.99
N LYS A 65 -8.10 3.54 14.70
CA LYS A 65 -6.65 3.38 14.99
C LYS A 65 -5.82 4.38 14.19
N THR A 66 -6.11 4.51 12.90
CA THR A 66 -5.43 5.47 12.02
C THR A 66 -5.63 6.91 12.53
N ALA A 67 -6.87 7.30 12.88
CA ALA A 67 -7.15 8.63 13.43
C ALA A 67 -6.36 8.90 14.72
N THR A 68 -6.30 7.91 15.61
CA THR A 68 -5.54 8.03 16.87
C THR A 68 -4.05 8.23 16.59
N LEU A 69 -3.46 7.41 15.71
CA LEU A 69 -2.05 7.52 15.33
C LEU A 69 -1.73 8.87 14.69
N LEU A 70 -2.57 9.35 13.79
CA LEU A 70 -2.38 10.66 13.15
C LEU A 70 -2.45 11.80 14.15
N ALA A 71 -3.40 11.75 15.11
CA ALA A 71 -3.52 12.77 16.16
C ALA A 71 -2.30 12.82 17.07
N GLU A 72 -1.68 11.67 17.42
CA GLU A 72 -0.45 11.60 18.22
C GLU A 72 0.75 12.25 17.51
N HIS A 73 0.73 12.29 16.16
CA HIS A 73 1.79 12.87 15.33
C HIS A 73 1.44 14.23 14.71
N GLU A 74 0.33 14.86 15.14
CA GLU A 74 -0.14 16.16 14.62
C GLU A 74 -0.32 16.14 13.07
N CYS A 75 -0.65 14.97 12.51
CA CYS A 75 -0.90 14.75 11.09
C CYS A 75 -2.40 14.67 10.80
N MET A 76 -2.78 14.98 9.55
CA MET A 76 -4.19 14.89 9.11
C MET A 76 -4.27 14.17 7.77
N ALA A 77 -5.29 13.30 7.63
CA ALA A 77 -5.69 12.68 6.39
C ALA A 77 -7.22 12.63 6.30
N GLU A 78 -7.76 12.52 5.11
CA GLU A 78 -9.16 12.19 4.90
C GLU A 78 -9.34 10.68 5.07
N LEU A 79 -10.12 10.27 6.08
CA LEU A 79 -10.38 8.86 6.40
C LEU A 79 -11.72 8.45 5.81
N VAL A 80 -11.70 7.51 4.87
CA VAL A 80 -12.86 7.09 4.09
C VAL A 80 -13.27 5.67 4.48
N LEU A 81 -14.45 5.53 5.09
CA LEU A 81 -15.05 4.23 5.42
C LEU A 81 -15.75 3.66 4.17
N ASP A 82 -14.95 3.18 3.24
CA ASP A 82 -15.45 2.57 2.00
C ASP A 82 -14.42 1.57 1.45
N SER A 83 -14.85 0.81 0.45
CA SER A 83 -13.94 -0.07 -0.28
C SER A 83 -12.96 0.74 -1.13
N HIS A 84 -11.70 0.37 -1.10
CA HIS A 84 -10.69 0.92 -2.00
C HIS A 84 -11.04 0.75 -3.50
N SER A 85 -11.97 -0.15 -3.84
CA SER A 85 -12.46 -0.27 -5.23
C SER A 85 -13.27 0.93 -5.72
N ASN A 86 -13.76 1.76 -4.78
CA ASN A 86 -14.57 2.95 -5.06
C ASN A 86 -13.74 4.24 -5.07
N MET A 87 -12.41 4.16 -4.95
CA MET A 87 -11.55 5.37 -4.82
C MET A 87 -11.71 6.37 -5.99
N ALA A 88 -12.12 5.91 -7.17
CA ALA A 88 -12.38 6.79 -8.31
C ALA A 88 -13.60 7.71 -8.13
N ASP A 89 -14.48 7.42 -7.16
CA ASP A 89 -15.63 8.28 -6.83
C ASP A 89 -15.21 9.49 -5.96
N TYR A 90 -14.02 9.42 -5.36
CA TYR A 90 -13.48 10.41 -4.43
C TYR A 90 -12.38 11.29 -5.04
N MET A 91 -11.74 10.82 -6.11
CA MET A 91 -10.53 11.43 -6.65
C MET A 91 -10.64 11.69 -8.16
N SER A 92 -10.02 12.77 -8.61
CA SER A 92 -9.95 13.08 -10.04
C SER A 92 -8.91 12.20 -10.75
N GLU A 93 -9.16 11.90 -12.03
CA GLU A 93 -8.20 11.20 -12.87
C GLU A 93 -6.86 11.93 -12.92
N GLY A 94 -5.75 11.19 -12.83
CA GLY A 94 -4.40 11.70 -12.94
C GLY A 94 -3.98 12.63 -11.81
N SER A 95 -4.64 12.62 -10.64
CA SER A 95 -4.35 13.52 -9.51
C SER A 95 -3.33 12.97 -8.51
N ALA A 96 -3.29 11.65 -8.27
CA ALA A 96 -2.47 11.07 -7.22
C ALA A 96 -1.01 10.87 -7.65
N ALA A 97 -0.08 11.29 -6.81
CA ALA A 97 1.34 11.03 -6.96
C ALA A 97 1.72 9.62 -6.52
N CYS A 98 1.06 9.13 -5.48
CA CYS A 98 1.31 7.82 -4.90
C CYS A 98 0.02 7.14 -4.48
N ILE A 99 -0.06 5.84 -4.70
CA ILE A 99 -1.13 4.98 -4.17
C ILE A 99 -0.47 3.75 -3.55
N MET A 100 -0.73 3.50 -2.26
CA MET A 100 -0.18 2.36 -1.53
C MET A 100 -1.26 1.33 -1.23
N PHE A 101 -0.95 0.06 -1.46
CA PHE A 101 -1.79 -1.07 -1.11
C PHE A 101 -1.02 -2.08 -0.28
N ASN A 102 -1.57 -2.45 0.87
CA ASN A 102 -1.17 -3.60 1.68
C ASN A 102 -2.33 -4.60 1.71
N PHE A 103 -2.37 -5.51 0.72
CA PHE A 103 -3.42 -6.52 0.64
C PHE A 103 -3.27 -7.57 1.72
N GLY A 104 -4.35 -7.88 2.43
CA GLY A 104 -4.32 -8.86 3.50
C GLY A 104 -5.45 -8.66 4.50
N TYR A 105 -5.13 -8.78 5.77
CA TYR A 105 -6.06 -8.60 6.89
C TYR A 105 -5.48 -7.62 7.92
N LEU A 106 -6.38 -6.99 8.69
CA LEU A 106 -5.97 -6.10 9.77
C LEU A 106 -5.33 -6.92 10.91
N PRO A 107 -4.08 -6.65 11.32
CA PRO A 107 -3.47 -7.36 12.44
C PRO A 107 -4.30 -7.29 13.73
N GLY A 108 -4.60 -8.45 14.32
CA GLY A 108 -5.40 -8.54 15.54
C GLY A 108 -6.92 -8.44 15.34
N ALA A 109 -7.42 -8.40 14.10
CA ALA A 109 -8.84 -8.47 13.78
C ALA A 109 -9.28 -9.87 13.32
N ASP A 110 -10.57 -10.05 13.00
CA ASP A 110 -11.09 -11.33 12.50
C ASP A 110 -10.52 -11.60 11.10
N HIS A 111 -9.75 -12.67 10.95
CA HIS A 111 -9.16 -13.14 9.70
C HIS A 111 -10.17 -13.45 8.59
N LYS A 112 -11.48 -13.40 8.88
CA LYS A 112 -12.53 -13.54 7.86
C LYS A 112 -12.70 -12.30 7.00
N ILE A 113 -12.19 -11.13 7.46
CA ILE A 113 -12.23 -9.88 6.73
C ILE A 113 -10.84 -9.69 6.12
N GLU A 114 -10.66 -10.18 4.91
CA GLU A 114 -9.45 -10.01 4.11
C GLU A 114 -9.81 -9.53 2.70
N THR A 115 -8.86 -8.95 1.99
CA THR A 115 -9.02 -8.52 0.60
C THR A 115 -9.32 -9.70 -0.32
N LYS A 116 -10.01 -9.45 -1.43
CA LYS A 116 -10.38 -10.48 -2.41
C LYS A 116 -9.92 -10.07 -3.80
N ALA A 117 -9.51 -11.02 -4.60
CA ALA A 117 -8.99 -10.80 -5.95
C ALA A 117 -9.85 -9.86 -6.81
N GLN A 118 -11.18 -9.97 -6.73
CA GLN A 118 -12.08 -9.13 -7.52
C GLN A 118 -12.05 -7.66 -7.10
N THR A 119 -12.16 -7.38 -5.80
CA THR A 119 -12.12 -6.01 -5.26
C THR A 119 -10.75 -5.39 -5.43
N SER A 120 -9.68 -6.18 -5.23
CA SER A 120 -8.30 -5.73 -5.38
C SER A 120 -7.96 -5.37 -6.83
N ILE A 121 -8.39 -6.19 -7.80
CA ILE A 121 -8.22 -5.86 -9.23
C ILE A 121 -9.03 -4.62 -9.62
N ALA A 122 -10.25 -4.47 -9.13
CA ALA A 122 -11.05 -3.28 -9.37
C ALA A 122 -10.38 -2.03 -8.79
N ALA A 123 -9.86 -2.12 -7.56
CA ALA A 123 -9.14 -1.04 -6.91
C ALA A 123 -7.86 -0.65 -7.64
N ILE A 124 -7.05 -1.62 -8.08
CA ILE A 124 -5.84 -1.34 -8.86
C ILE A 124 -6.20 -0.62 -10.16
N LYS A 125 -7.25 -1.06 -10.86
CA LYS A 125 -7.71 -0.38 -12.09
C LYS A 125 -8.19 1.04 -11.83
N ALA A 126 -8.97 1.26 -10.77
CA ALA A 126 -9.38 2.59 -10.33
C ALA A 126 -8.17 3.45 -9.99
N GLY A 127 -7.22 2.90 -9.22
CA GLY A 127 -5.97 3.57 -8.88
C GLY A 127 -5.13 3.95 -10.11
N LEU A 128 -5.04 3.09 -11.12
CA LEU A 128 -4.31 3.41 -12.36
C LEU A 128 -4.93 4.59 -13.12
N SER A 129 -6.25 4.82 -13.05
CA SER A 129 -6.88 6.00 -13.66
C SER A 129 -6.63 7.27 -12.84
N ILE A 130 -6.51 7.15 -11.53
CA ILE A 130 -6.25 8.28 -10.61
C ILE A 130 -4.77 8.65 -10.60
N LEU A 131 -3.88 7.69 -10.84
CA LEU A 131 -2.44 7.90 -10.77
C LEU A 131 -1.97 8.90 -11.84
N ARG A 132 -1.27 9.96 -11.43
CA ARG A 132 -0.71 10.94 -12.35
C ARG A 132 0.42 10.34 -13.21
N LYS A 133 0.75 10.97 -14.31
CA LYS A 133 1.94 10.62 -15.09
C LYS A 133 3.20 10.78 -14.24
N GLY A 134 4.03 9.74 -14.20
CA GLY A 134 5.21 9.67 -13.33
C GLY A 134 4.91 9.35 -11.87
N GLY A 135 3.66 9.10 -11.51
CA GLY A 135 3.29 8.63 -10.17
C GLY A 135 3.66 7.18 -9.92
N ILE A 136 3.66 6.77 -8.65
CA ILE A 136 4.00 5.44 -8.21
C ILE A 136 2.81 4.74 -7.55
N MET A 137 2.61 3.46 -7.87
CA MET A 137 1.69 2.58 -7.15
C MET A 137 2.46 1.41 -6.55
N THR A 138 2.27 1.16 -5.27
CA THR A 138 2.90 0.03 -4.58
C THR A 138 1.86 -0.99 -4.16
N LEU A 139 2.20 -2.27 -4.34
CA LEU A 139 1.31 -3.40 -4.04
C LEU A 139 2.06 -4.41 -3.19
N CYS A 140 1.76 -4.48 -1.90
CA CYS A 140 2.23 -5.55 -1.03
C CYS A 140 1.28 -6.74 -1.13
N LEU A 141 1.81 -7.87 -1.57
CA LEU A 141 1.06 -9.11 -1.75
C LEU A 141 1.64 -10.19 -0.84
N TYR A 142 0.82 -10.70 0.06
CA TYR A 142 1.22 -11.74 1.01
C TYR A 142 0.87 -13.14 0.48
N ASP A 143 1.45 -14.18 1.11
CA ASP A 143 1.34 -15.58 0.68
C ASP A 143 1.02 -16.49 1.90
N GLY A 144 0.11 -16.03 2.76
CA GLY A 144 -0.22 -16.69 4.03
C GLY A 144 -1.39 -17.67 3.94
N SER A 145 -2.48 -17.30 3.25
CA SER A 145 -3.69 -18.11 3.10
C SER A 145 -3.92 -18.55 1.66
N ASP A 146 -4.86 -19.50 1.44
CA ASP A 146 -5.26 -19.88 0.08
C ASP A 146 -5.89 -18.70 -0.67
N VAL A 147 -6.68 -17.88 0.03
CA VAL A 147 -7.31 -16.68 -0.53
C VAL A 147 -6.25 -15.68 -0.97
N GLN A 148 -5.25 -15.41 -0.15
CA GLN A 148 -4.14 -14.51 -0.48
C GLN A 148 -3.32 -15.04 -1.66
N ARG A 149 -3.09 -16.35 -1.75
CA ARG A 149 -2.40 -16.96 -2.91
C ARG A 149 -3.16 -16.80 -4.21
N GLU A 150 -4.49 -16.98 -4.18
CA GLU A 150 -5.33 -16.76 -5.37
C GLU A 150 -5.43 -15.29 -5.75
N GLU A 151 -5.54 -14.38 -4.76
CA GLU A 151 -5.50 -12.94 -4.97
C GLU A 151 -4.18 -12.51 -5.62
N LYS A 152 -3.05 -12.92 -5.06
CA LYS A 152 -1.71 -12.66 -5.60
C LYS A 152 -1.56 -13.14 -7.04
N LYS A 153 -1.99 -14.37 -7.36
CA LYS A 153 -1.96 -14.90 -8.74
C LYS A 153 -2.79 -14.06 -9.70
N ALA A 154 -4.00 -13.67 -9.28
CA ALA A 154 -4.91 -12.88 -10.11
C ALA A 154 -4.35 -11.47 -10.37
N ILE A 155 -3.80 -10.81 -9.34
CA ILE A 155 -3.17 -9.49 -9.46
C ILE A 155 -1.94 -9.57 -10.37
N LEU A 156 -1.03 -10.54 -10.14
CA LEU A 156 0.17 -10.69 -10.98
C LEU A 156 -0.15 -11.00 -12.44
N LYS A 157 -1.26 -11.73 -12.69
CA LYS A 157 -1.74 -11.97 -14.05
C LYS A 157 -2.20 -10.66 -14.69
N MET A 158 -3.03 -9.89 -14.00
CA MET A 158 -3.55 -8.61 -14.49
C MET A 158 -2.41 -7.61 -14.75
N LEU A 159 -1.42 -7.51 -13.87
CA LEU A 159 -0.27 -6.62 -14.05
C LEU A 159 0.57 -6.95 -15.29
N LYS A 160 0.66 -8.23 -15.68
CA LYS A 160 1.34 -8.65 -16.92
C LYS A 160 0.60 -8.25 -18.20
N GLU A 161 -0.69 -7.96 -18.10
CA GLU A 161 -1.55 -7.55 -19.21
C GLU A 161 -1.57 -6.01 -19.41
N LEU A 162 -0.92 -5.25 -18.51
CA LEU A 162 -0.81 -3.80 -18.64
C LEU A 162 0.06 -3.41 -19.85
N ASP A 163 -0.32 -2.32 -20.49
CA ASP A 163 0.47 -1.76 -21.61
C ASP A 163 1.85 -1.30 -21.16
N SER A 164 2.88 -2.01 -21.58
CA SER A 164 4.28 -1.73 -21.24
C SER A 164 4.82 -0.40 -21.79
N LYS A 165 4.09 0.27 -22.69
CA LYS A 165 4.43 1.64 -23.15
C LYS A 165 3.97 2.70 -22.16
N THR A 166 2.96 2.38 -21.37
CA THR A 166 2.35 3.29 -20.39
C THR A 166 2.83 3.01 -18.98
N TYR A 167 3.01 1.72 -18.62
CA TYR A 167 3.32 1.29 -17.26
C TYR A 167 4.61 0.49 -17.18
N LEU A 168 5.47 0.85 -16.22
CA LEU A 168 6.61 0.02 -15.80
C LEU A 168 6.20 -0.77 -14.57
N VAL A 169 6.20 -2.10 -14.67
CA VAL A 169 5.92 -3.00 -13.54
C VAL A 169 7.21 -3.65 -13.06
N ILE A 170 7.54 -3.43 -11.78
CA ILE A 170 8.69 -4.07 -11.11
C ILE A 170 8.16 -5.01 -10.04
N THR A 171 8.60 -6.25 -10.04
CA THR A 171 8.24 -7.23 -9.02
C THR A 171 9.47 -7.57 -8.17
N LEU A 172 9.33 -7.37 -6.85
CA LEU A 172 10.34 -7.75 -5.86
C LEU A 172 9.82 -8.92 -5.05
N SER A 173 10.65 -9.95 -4.86
CA SER A 173 10.32 -11.09 -4.02
C SER A 173 11.34 -11.20 -2.89
N LEU A 174 10.87 -11.15 -1.65
CA LEU A 174 11.70 -11.37 -0.47
C LEU A 174 11.65 -12.86 -0.11
N ILE A 175 12.81 -13.51 -0.12
CA ILE A 175 12.97 -14.90 0.31
C ILE A 175 13.78 -14.86 1.60
N HIS A 176 13.17 -15.33 2.70
CA HIS A 176 13.91 -15.57 3.93
C HIS A 176 14.73 -16.84 3.77
N ILE A 177 16.05 -16.69 3.64
CA ILE A 177 16.99 -17.79 3.79
C ILE A 177 17.25 -17.90 5.30
N SER A 178 16.59 -18.83 5.99
CA SER A 178 16.99 -19.21 7.35
C SER A 178 18.39 -19.78 7.28
N GLU A 179 19.30 -19.30 8.17
CA GLU A 179 20.63 -19.91 8.30
C GLU A 179 20.46 -21.42 8.56
N PRO A 180 21.24 -22.28 7.87
CA PRO A 180 21.19 -23.70 8.15
C PRO A 180 21.52 -23.90 9.62
N THR A 181 20.61 -24.53 10.37
CA THR A 181 20.83 -24.94 11.75
C THR A 181 22.15 -25.69 11.78
N ARG A 182 23.19 -25.12 12.43
CA ARG A 182 24.43 -25.86 12.69
C ARG A 182 24.03 -27.08 13.51
N LEU A 183 23.97 -28.23 12.88
CA LEU A 183 23.92 -29.51 13.57
C LEU A 183 25.18 -29.55 14.43
N GLY A 184 25.00 -29.40 15.75
CA GLY A 184 26.06 -29.59 16.70
C GLY A 184 26.63 -30.99 16.54
N MET A 185 27.88 -31.06 16.17
CA MET A 185 28.67 -32.26 16.38
C MET A 185 29.05 -32.34 17.85
#